data_f3f6c4ed90936d62d7a96a936e3c17be
#
_entry.id   f3f6c4ed90936d62d7a96a936e3c17be
#
_cell.length_a   1.000
_cell.length_b   1.000
_cell.length_c   1.000
_cell.angle_alpha   90.00
_cell.angle_beta   90.00
_cell.angle_gamma   90.00
#
_symmetry.space_group_name_H-M   'P 1'
#
loop_
_entity.id
_entity.type
_entity.pdbx_description
1 polymer ?
#
loop_
_entity_poly.entity_id
_entity_poly.type
_entity_poly.pdbx_seq_one_letter_code
_entity_poly.pdbx_strand_id
1 'polypeptide(L)' 'MKVKFFKSNVKFFPDLEKEVNRFLEYLEEHGKVWINTEVQTIGENVLIFLFYEDE' A
#
# COMPACT_ATOMS: atom_id res chain seq x y z
N MET A 1 8.60 -7.76 -10.65
CA MET A 1 7.83 -6.72 -9.91
C MET A 1 6.65 -7.36 -9.21
N LYS A 2 6.42 -6.97 -7.99
CA LYS A 2 5.30 -7.46 -7.20
C LYS A 2 4.38 -6.30 -6.81
N VAL A 3 3.13 -6.62 -6.50
CA VAL A 3 2.15 -5.62 -6.10
C VAL A 3 1.47 -6.06 -4.80
N LYS A 4 1.30 -5.13 -3.90
CA LYS A 4 0.48 -5.29 -2.70
C LYS A 4 -0.75 -4.40 -2.85
N PHE A 5 -1.92 -4.99 -2.70
CA PHE A 5 -3.19 -4.29 -2.87
C PHE A 5 -3.84 -4.03 -1.51
N PHE A 6 -4.30 -2.80 -1.32
CA PHE A 6 -5.06 -2.41 -0.14
C PHE A 6 -6.39 -1.81 -0.58
N LYS A 7 -7.43 -2.09 0.17
CA LYS A 7 -8.76 -1.55 -0.10
C LYS A 7 -9.41 -1.17 1.23
N SER A 8 -10.02 0.00 1.28
CA SER A 8 -10.75 0.44 2.46
C SER A 8 -11.82 1.45 2.07
N ASN A 9 -12.79 1.66 2.96
CA ASN A 9 -13.72 2.76 2.84
C ASN A 9 -13.01 4.03 3.30
N VAL A 10 -13.38 5.17 2.72
CA VAL A 10 -12.77 6.46 3.04
C VAL A 10 -12.87 6.80 4.53
N LYS A 11 -13.91 6.31 5.22
CA LYS A 11 -14.08 6.51 6.67
C LYS A 11 -12.96 5.89 7.49
N PHE A 12 -12.31 4.86 6.96
CA PHE A 12 -11.26 4.13 7.64
C PHE A 12 -9.88 4.45 7.08
N PHE A 13 -9.75 5.60 6.43
CA PHE A 13 -8.49 5.99 5.82
C PHE A 13 -7.31 6.01 6.82
N PRO A 14 -7.48 6.49 8.07
CA PRO A 14 -6.37 6.43 9.03
C PRO A 14 -5.89 5.01 9.32
N ASP A 15 -6.79 4.04 9.33
CA ASP A 15 -6.40 2.63 9.52
C ASP A 15 -5.69 2.09 8.29
N LEU A 16 -6.16 2.46 7.10
CA LEU A 16 -5.51 2.08 5.86
C LEU A 16 -4.09 2.64 5.79
N GLU A 17 -3.92 3.88 6.20
CA GLU A 17 -2.62 4.53 6.23
C GLU A 17 -1.65 3.79 7.15
N LYS A 18 -2.12 3.32 8.30
CA LYS A 18 -1.30 2.52 9.20
C LYS A 18 -0.88 1.20 8.58
N GLU A 19 -1.79 0.54 7.87
CA GLU A 19 -1.48 -0.71 7.18
C GLU A 19 -0.44 -0.50 6.09
N VAL A 20 -0.57 0.55 5.31
CA VAL A 20 0.39 0.88 4.25
C VAL A 20 1.76 1.15 4.86
N ASN A 21 1.82 1.95 5.92
CA ASN A 21 3.08 2.28 6.58
C ASN A 21 3.73 1.03 7.17
N ARG A 22 2.94 0.13 7.74
CA ARG A 22 3.45 -1.13 8.28
C ARG A 22 4.05 -1.99 7.17
N PHE A 23 3.43 -2.01 6.01
CA PHE A 23 3.96 -2.75 4.87
C PHE A 23 5.25 -2.13 4.35
N LEU A 24 5.34 -0.80 4.32
CA LEU A 24 6.58 -0.12 3.91
C LEU A 24 7.73 -0.45 4.86
N GLU A 25 7.46 -0.52 6.16
CA GLU A 25 8.45 -0.94 7.14
C GLU A 25 8.90 -2.38 6.89
N TYR A 26 7.95 -3.25 6.56
CA TYR A 26 8.25 -4.64 6.23
C TYR A 26 9.20 -4.72 5.03
N LEU A 27 8.95 -3.93 3.99
CA LEU A 27 9.83 -3.91 2.82
C LEU A 27 11.24 -3.49 3.20
N GLU A 28 11.37 -2.45 4.01
CA GLU A 28 12.65 -1.96 4.45
C GLU A 28 13.41 -3.00 5.28
N GLU A 29 12.72 -3.66 6.20
CA GLU A 29 13.33 -4.68 7.06
C GLU A 29 13.80 -5.91 6.30
N HIS A 30 13.16 -6.21 5.18
CA HIS A 30 13.49 -7.41 4.39
C HIS A 30 14.32 -7.11 3.14
N GLY A 31 14.86 -5.90 3.05
CA GLY A 31 15.71 -5.53 1.93
C GLY A 31 15.01 -5.47 0.58
N LYS A 32 13.70 -5.26 0.60
CA LYS A 32 12.91 -5.12 -0.61
C LYS A 32 12.84 -3.65 -1.01
N VAL A 33 12.61 -3.39 -2.29
CA VAL A 33 12.64 -2.03 -2.82
C VAL A 33 11.25 -1.59 -3.24
N TRP A 34 10.78 -0.50 -2.67
CA TRP A 34 9.55 0.14 -3.11
C TRP A 34 9.79 0.84 -4.46
N ILE A 35 8.89 0.63 -5.41
CA ILE A 35 8.99 1.19 -6.75
C ILE A 35 8.03 2.35 -6.94
N ASN A 36 6.74 2.11 -6.71
CA ASN A 36 5.71 3.10 -6.99
C ASN A 36 4.44 2.77 -6.21
N THR A 37 3.60 3.78 -6.04
CA THR A 37 2.29 3.61 -5.42
C THR A 37 1.26 4.32 -6.27
N GLU A 38 0.16 3.63 -6.56
CA GLU A 38 -0.97 4.23 -7.26
C GLU A 38 -2.19 4.19 -6.35
N VAL A 39 -2.93 5.28 -6.33
CA VAL A 39 -4.14 5.42 -5.50
C VAL A 39 -5.31 5.73 -6.41
N GLN A 40 -6.41 5.00 -6.23
CA GLN A 40 -7.65 5.25 -6.94
C GLN A 40 -8.79 5.33 -5.94
N THR A 41 -9.80 6.12 -6.28
CA THR A 41 -11.02 6.18 -5.48
C THR A 41 -12.22 5.84 -6.37
N ILE A 42 -13.07 4.95 -5.88
CA ILE A 42 -14.30 4.56 -6.56
C ILE A 42 -15.44 4.72 -5.55
N GLY A 43 -16.25 5.75 -5.73
CA GLY A 43 -17.28 6.09 -4.76
C GLY A 43 -16.62 6.44 -3.42
N GLU A 44 -16.97 5.69 -2.37
CA GLU A 44 -16.41 5.88 -1.04
C GLU A 44 -15.27 4.92 -0.73
N ASN A 45 -14.81 4.16 -1.72
CA ASN A 45 -13.73 3.20 -1.55
C ASN A 45 -12.41 3.76 -2.04
N VAL A 46 -11.36 3.51 -1.27
CA VAL A 46 -10.00 3.87 -1.62
C VAL A 46 -9.24 2.58 -1.95
N LEU A 47 -8.58 2.58 -3.09
CA LEU A 47 -7.78 1.43 -3.57
C LEU A 47 -6.34 1.89 -3.67
N ILE A 48 -5.43 1.14 -3.06
CA ILE A 48 -4.00 1.44 -3.12
C ILE A 48 -3.26 0.24 -3.70
N PHE A 49 -2.48 0.50 -4.74
CA PHE A 49 -1.61 -0.50 -5.37
C PHE A 49 -0.17 -0.08 -5.12
N LEU A 50 0.53 -0.89 -4.35
CA LEU A 50 1.91 -0.61 -3.99
C LEU A 50 2.81 -1.61 -4.72
N PHE A 51 3.67 -1.10 -5.60
CA PHE A 51 4.57 -1.91 -6.42
C PHE A 51 5.95 -1.96 -5.79
N TYR A 52 6.53 -3.15 -5.74
CA TYR A 52 7.84 -3.36 -5.13
C TYR A 52 8.60 -4.49 -5.81
N GLU A 53 9.90 -4.56 -5.55
CA GLU A 53 10.78 -5.60 -6.06
C GLU A 53 11.40 -6.37 -4.91
N ASP A 54 11.57 -7.67 -5.13
CA ASP A 54 12.38 -8.50 -4.25
C ASP A 54 13.83 -8.44 -4.71
N GLU A 55 14.74 -8.34 -3.77
CA GLU A 55 16.16 -8.45 -4.09
C GLU A 55 16.67 -9.87 -3.86
#